data_ef167e540700be9015b0de7548db1875
#
_entry.id   ef167e540700be9015b0de7548db1875
#
_cell.length_a   1.000
_cell.length_b   1.000
_cell.length_c   1.000
_cell.angle_alpha   90.00
_cell.angle_beta   90.00
_cell.angle_gamma   90.00
#
_symmetry.space_group_name_H-M   'P 1'
#
loop_
_entity.id
_entity.type
_entity.pdbx_description
1 polymer ?
#
loop_
_entity_poly.entity_id
_entity_poly.type
_entity_poly.pdbx_seq_one_letter_code
_entity_poly.pdbx_strand_id
1 'polypeptide(L)'
;MSIVKSLIEYHKMIPHPEGGHYVEVFKNKHVSHIYFLLEEHEYSHWHRITKNETIHFYSGNPLVIFTSKDGDEFQKNEIGRDCKFIFN
;
A
#
# COMPACT_ATOMS: atom_id res chain seq x y z
N MET A 1 11.16 15.12 -15.54
CA MET A 1 9.86 14.93 -14.91
C MET A 1 9.81 13.55 -14.27
N SER A 2 9.35 13.49 -13.05
CA SER A 2 9.25 12.23 -12.32
C SER A 2 7.97 11.49 -12.70
N ILE A 3 8.08 10.17 -12.92
CA ILE A 3 6.90 9.34 -13.17
C ILE A 3 5.99 9.32 -11.95
N VAL A 4 6.58 9.41 -10.75
CA VAL A 4 5.82 9.47 -9.49
C VAL A 4 4.92 10.70 -9.47
N LYS A 5 5.48 11.86 -9.80
CA LYS A 5 4.72 13.10 -9.83
C LYS A 5 3.57 13.02 -10.85
N SER A 6 3.85 12.43 -12.02
CA SER A 6 2.84 12.26 -13.06
C SER A 6 1.69 11.36 -12.58
N LEU A 7 2.00 10.28 -11.87
CA LEU A 7 0.98 9.38 -11.34
C LEU A 7 0.12 10.06 -10.28
N ILE A 8 0.74 10.83 -9.39
CA ILE A 8 0.01 11.56 -8.37
C ILE A 8 -0.96 12.56 -9.00
N GLU A 9 -0.49 13.30 -9.99
CA GLU A 9 -1.33 14.30 -10.66
C GLU A 9 -2.44 13.64 -11.49
N TYR A 10 -2.10 12.61 -12.26
CA TYR A 10 -3.08 11.95 -13.13
C TYR A 10 -4.21 11.31 -12.33
N HIS A 11 -3.89 10.62 -11.25
CA HIS A 11 -4.87 9.93 -10.42
C HIS A 11 -5.45 10.80 -9.32
N LYS A 12 -4.97 12.04 -9.17
CA LYS A 12 -5.39 12.95 -8.11
C LYS A 12 -5.17 12.35 -6.72
N MET A 13 -3.99 11.77 -6.54
CA MET A 13 -3.64 11.12 -5.28
C MET A 13 -3.35 12.17 -4.20
N ILE A 14 -3.68 11.83 -2.97
CA ILE A 14 -3.44 12.69 -1.81
C ILE A 14 -2.53 11.98 -0.82
N PRO A 15 -1.83 12.74 0.06
CA PRO A 15 -0.98 12.12 1.06
C PRO A 15 -1.78 11.20 1.98
N HIS A 16 -1.21 10.04 2.27
CA HIS A 16 -1.80 9.08 3.20
C HIS A 16 -1.31 9.38 4.62
N PRO A 17 -2.18 9.26 5.64
CA PRO A 17 -1.78 9.54 7.02
C PRO A 17 -0.58 8.75 7.51
N GLU A 18 -0.41 7.51 7.06
CA GLU A 18 0.68 6.64 7.47
C GLU A 18 1.90 6.72 6.57
N GLY A 19 1.86 7.53 5.52
CA GLY A 19 2.95 7.70 4.56
C GLY A 19 2.52 7.31 3.16
N GLY A 20 3.18 7.93 2.17
CA GLY A 20 2.85 7.71 0.76
C GLY A 20 1.65 8.51 0.30
N HIS A 21 1.15 8.16 -0.88
CA HIS A 21 -0.02 8.81 -1.48
C HIS A 21 -1.04 7.75 -1.89
N TYR A 22 -2.31 8.15 -1.89
CA TYR A 22 -3.36 7.22 -2.28
C TYR A 22 -4.54 7.94 -2.92
N VAL A 23 -5.37 7.16 -3.61
CA VAL A 23 -6.65 7.63 -4.11
C VAL A 23 -7.64 6.46 -4.06
N GLU A 24 -8.85 6.73 -3.62
CA GLU A 24 -9.91 5.73 -3.58
C GLU A 24 -10.52 5.61 -4.97
N VAL A 25 -10.53 4.39 -5.52
CA VAL A 25 -11.04 4.16 -6.87
C VAL A 25 -12.36 3.41 -6.89
N PHE A 26 -12.72 2.76 -5.79
CA PHE A 26 -13.99 2.06 -5.69
C PHE A 26 -14.34 1.86 -4.22
N LYS A 27 -15.62 2.03 -3.91
CA LYS A 27 -16.09 1.78 -2.54
C LYS A 27 -17.57 1.40 -2.56
N ASN A 28 -17.89 0.38 -1.78
CA ASN A 28 -19.28 0.08 -1.43
C ASN A 28 -19.29 -0.35 0.04
N LYS A 29 -20.43 -0.83 0.54
CA LYS A 29 -20.55 -1.17 1.96
C LYS A 29 -19.72 -2.38 2.37
N HIS A 30 -19.17 -3.13 1.41
CA HIS A 30 -18.41 -4.34 1.69
C HIS A 30 -16.92 -4.19 1.46
N VAL A 31 -16.52 -3.42 0.44
CA VAL A 31 -15.10 -3.28 0.08
C VAL A 31 -14.76 -1.85 -0.30
N SER A 32 -13.48 -1.53 -0.16
CA SER A 32 -12.90 -0.28 -0.63
C SER A 32 -11.60 -0.62 -1.34
N HIS A 33 -11.42 -0.05 -2.53
CA HIS A 33 -10.20 -0.23 -3.32
C HIS A 33 -9.49 1.10 -3.43
N ILE A 34 -8.20 1.10 -3.16
CA ILE A 34 -7.37 2.28 -3.34
C ILE A 34 -6.17 1.94 -4.23
N TYR A 35 -5.67 2.95 -4.93
CA TYR A 35 -4.32 2.91 -5.47
C TYR A 35 -3.42 3.54 -4.42
N PHE A 36 -2.30 2.90 -4.14
CA PHE A 36 -1.34 3.36 -3.14
C PHE A 36 0.02 3.47 -3.77
N LEU A 37 0.69 4.57 -3.52
CA LEU A 37 2.01 4.84 -4.09
C LEU A 37 2.98 5.21 -2.99
N LEU A 38 4.12 4.50 -2.97
CA LEU A 38 5.25 4.81 -2.09
C LEU A 38 6.45 5.14 -2.96
N GLU A 39 7.12 6.25 -2.66
CA GLU A 39 8.39 6.57 -3.28
C GLU A 39 9.49 5.76 -2.61
N GLU A 40 10.64 5.67 -3.26
CA GLU A 40 11.74 4.84 -2.81
C GLU A 40 12.17 5.11 -1.36
N HIS A 41 12.12 6.36 -0.95
CA HIS A 41 12.55 6.76 0.39
C HIS A 41 11.40 6.84 1.40
N GLU A 42 10.21 6.47 0.99
CA GLU A 42 9.02 6.52 1.86
C GLU A 42 8.69 5.16 2.42
N TYR A 43 7.97 5.16 3.52
CA TYR A 43 7.41 3.96 4.11
C TYR A 43 6.08 4.28 4.76
N SER A 44 5.23 3.25 4.87
CA SER A 44 3.97 3.36 5.59
C SER A 44 4.21 2.94 7.03
N HIS A 45 3.82 3.77 7.97
CA HIS A 45 4.03 3.50 9.39
C HIS A 45 3.23 2.30 9.86
N TRP A 46 3.68 1.68 10.94
CA TRP A 46 2.94 0.62 11.58
C TRP A 46 1.55 1.09 11.95
N HIS A 47 0.56 0.28 11.65
CA HIS A 47 -0.80 0.54 12.06
C HIS A 47 -1.55 -0.78 12.19
N ARG A 48 -2.60 -0.77 13.00
CA ARG A 48 -3.42 -1.96 13.22
C ARG A 48 -4.54 -1.98 12.20
N ILE A 49 -4.81 -3.16 11.65
CA ILE A 49 -5.94 -3.34 10.76
C ILE A 49 -6.94 -4.30 11.41
N THR A 50 -8.23 -4.04 11.18
CA THR A 50 -9.31 -4.83 11.76
C THR A 50 -10.07 -5.65 10.72
N LYS A 51 -9.73 -5.48 9.45
CA LYS A 51 -10.36 -6.20 8.34
C LYS A 51 -9.29 -6.76 7.44
N ASN A 52 -9.68 -7.70 6.59
CA ASN A 52 -8.74 -8.27 5.61
C ASN A 52 -8.30 -7.21 4.63
N GLU A 53 -7.03 -7.22 4.29
CA GLU A 53 -6.47 -6.39 3.23
C GLU A 53 -5.79 -7.28 2.20
N THR A 54 -6.00 -6.95 0.94
CA THR A 54 -5.33 -7.61 -0.18
C THR A 54 -4.50 -6.56 -0.90
N ILE A 55 -3.22 -6.83 -1.07
CA ILE A 55 -2.32 -5.93 -1.77
C ILE A 55 -1.94 -6.56 -3.10
N HIS A 56 -2.22 -5.83 -4.18
CA HIS A 56 -1.84 -6.22 -5.54
C HIS A 56 -0.69 -5.34 -5.99
N PHE A 57 0.39 -5.97 -6.41
CA PHE A 57 1.53 -5.25 -6.96
C PHE A 57 1.24 -4.89 -8.41
N TYR A 58 1.37 -3.60 -8.76
CA TYR A 58 1.16 -3.17 -10.12
C TYR A 58 2.46 -2.80 -10.83
N SER A 59 3.32 -2.05 -10.18
CA SER A 59 4.49 -1.51 -10.87
C SER A 59 5.52 -1.00 -9.88
N GLY A 60 6.77 -0.97 -10.30
CA GLY A 60 7.88 -0.42 -9.53
C GLY A 60 8.80 -1.49 -8.97
N ASN A 61 9.55 -1.11 -7.96
CA ASN A 61 10.43 -2.03 -7.26
C ASN A 61 9.62 -2.90 -6.29
N PRO A 62 10.13 -4.09 -5.95
CA PRO A 62 9.44 -4.94 -4.99
C PRO A 62 9.17 -4.20 -3.68
N LEU A 63 8.02 -4.50 -3.08
CA LEU A 63 7.59 -3.91 -1.82
C LEU A 63 7.82 -4.90 -0.69
N VAL A 64 8.38 -4.42 0.42
CA VAL A 64 8.55 -5.23 1.61
C VAL A 64 7.49 -4.83 2.62
N ILE A 65 6.78 -5.82 3.13
CA ILE A 65 5.71 -5.60 4.11
C ILE A 65 6.06 -6.38 5.36
N PHE A 66 6.08 -5.67 6.49
CA PHE A 66 6.28 -6.29 7.80
C PHE A 66 4.93 -6.44 8.48
N THR A 67 4.64 -7.62 8.98
CA THR A 67 3.40 -7.89 9.70
C THR A 67 3.72 -8.44 11.07
N SER A 68 2.85 -8.16 12.04
CA SER A 68 2.97 -8.66 13.38
C SER A 68 1.59 -8.89 13.97
N LYS A 69 1.44 -9.99 14.73
CA LYS A 69 0.18 -10.28 15.40
C LYS A 69 0.14 -9.70 16.81
N ASP A 70 1.31 -9.58 17.42
CA ASP A 70 1.41 -9.20 18.84
C ASP A 70 2.22 -7.94 19.11
N GLY A 71 2.87 -7.40 18.07
CA GLY A 71 3.72 -6.22 18.23
C GLY A 71 5.16 -6.52 18.63
N ASP A 72 5.47 -7.75 19.04
CA ASP A 72 6.81 -8.13 19.49
C ASP A 72 7.59 -8.90 18.42
N GLU A 73 6.91 -9.84 17.77
CA GLU A 73 7.52 -10.61 16.69
C GLU A 73 6.88 -10.17 15.38
N PHE A 74 7.69 -10.07 14.35
CA PHE A 74 7.17 -9.67 13.05
C PHE A 74 7.69 -10.56 11.94
N GLN A 75 6.93 -10.59 10.86
CA GLN A 75 7.24 -11.37 9.68
C GLN A 75 7.49 -10.42 8.53
N LYS A 76 8.55 -10.70 7.75
CA LYS A 76 8.89 -9.92 6.57
C LYS A 76 8.32 -10.61 5.33
N ASN A 77 7.62 -9.85 4.51
CA ASN A 77 7.01 -10.35 3.28
C ASN A 77 7.44 -9.45 2.13
N GLU A 78 7.84 -10.05 1.01
CA GLU A 78 8.21 -9.30 -0.17
C GLU A 78 7.24 -9.60 -1.29
N ILE A 79 6.71 -8.57 -1.93
CA ILE A 79 5.83 -8.73 -3.08
C ILE A 79 6.41 -7.96 -4.26
N GLY A 80 6.25 -8.54 -5.43
CA GLY A 80 6.71 -7.95 -6.67
C GLY A 80 5.79 -8.35 -7.80
N ARG A 81 6.32 -8.34 -9.02
CA ARG A 81 5.54 -8.65 -10.20
C ARG A 81 4.86 -10.02 -10.06
N ASP A 82 3.60 -10.08 -10.41
CA ASP A 82 2.76 -11.29 -10.41
C ASP A 82 2.46 -11.86 -9.02
N CYS A 83 2.71 -11.07 -7.99
CA CYS A 83 2.43 -11.47 -6.62
C CYS A 83 1.33 -10.61 -6.03
N LYS A 84 0.59 -11.19 -5.10
CA LYS A 84 -0.32 -10.44 -4.24
C LYS A 84 -0.17 -10.96 -2.83
N PHE A 85 -0.49 -10.14 -1.86
CA PHE A 85 -0.39 -10.48 -0.46
C PHE A 85 -1.73 -10.20 0.22
N ILE A 86 -2.24 -11.19 0.96
CA ILE A 86 -3.49 -11.06 1.72
C ILE A 86 -3.17 -11.24 3.19
N PHE A 87 -3.65 -10.31 4.02
CA PHE A 87 -3.48 -10.42 5.46
C PHE A 87 -4.69 -9.83 6.19
N ASN A 88 -4.86 -10.26 7.40
CA ASN A 88 -6.00 -9.85 8.22
C ASN A 88 -5.58 -9.66 9.67
#